data_806e3dfe7c44e0f4f2583378a6af20bc
#
_entry.id   806e3dfe7c44e0f4f2583378a6af20bc
#
_cell.length_a   1.000
_cell.length_b   1.000
_cell.length_c   1.000
_cell.angle_alpha   90.00
_cell.angle_beta   90.00
_cell.angle_gamma   90.00
#
_symmetry.space_group_name_H-M   'P 1'
#
loop_
_entity.id
_entity.type
_entity.pdbx_description
1 polymer ?
#
loop_
_entity_poly.entity_id
_entity_poly.type
_entity_poly.pdbx_seq_one_letter_code
_entity_poly.pdbx_strand_id
1 'polypeptide(L)'
;DTASARLLQAAVRHAQAALPPAVAWLSLGEGWTGDEALAIAVYATASTRSFEDAIRVAANHDGDSDSTASIAGQLVGARDGILFVPHAWVRRLDVLPQALALIDRFTNADNGNRNPNTRT
;
A
#
# COMPACT_ATOMS: atom_id res chain seq x y z
N ASP A 1 -0.13 -18.33 -8.96
CA ASP A 1 0.63 -18.20 -10.18
C ASP A 1 2.11 -18.01 -9.89
N THR A 2 2.97 -18.79 -10.56
CA THR A 2 4.44 -18.80 -10.34
C THR A 2 5.11 -17.52 -10.86
N ALA A 3 4.57 -16.89 -11.89
CA ALA A 3 5.10 -15.64 -12.45
C ALA A 3 4.85 -14.47 -11.49
N SER A 4 3.65 -14.33 -10.96
CA SER A 4 3.31 -13.31 -9.97
C SER A 4 4.12 -13.48 -8.69
N ALA A 5 4.31 -14.71 -8.22
CA ALA A 5 5.14 -14.99 -7.04
C ALA A 5 6.61 -14.59 -7.26
N ARG A 6 7.17 -14.84 -8.46
CA ARG A 6 8.54 -14.42 -8.80
C ARG A 6 8.68 -12.91 -8.82
N LEU A 7 7.69 -12.20 -9.32
CA LEU A 7 7.68 -10.75 -9.40
C LEU A 7 7.65 -10.11 -8.00
N LEU A 8 6.81 -10.63 -7.11
CA LEU A 8 6.76 -10.21 -5.70
C LEU A 8 8.08 -10.50 -4.96
N GLN A 9 8.67 -11.67 -5.19
CA GLN A 9 9.98 -12.00 -4.62
C GLN A 9 11.08 -11.07 -5.14
N ALA A 10 11.03 -10.69 -6.42
CA ALA A 10 11.95 -9.71 -6.99
C ALA A 10 11.79 -8.34 -6.32
N ALA A 11 10.56 -7.87 -6.11
CA ALA A 11 10.28 -6.62 -5.43
C ALA A 11 10.91 -6.58 -4.01
N VAL A 12 10.73 -7.63 -3.23
CA VAL A 12 11.31 -7.75 -1.90
C VAL A 12 12.84 -7.77 -1.94
N ARG A 13 13.43 -8.56 -2.84
CA ARG A 13 14.90 -8.61 -3.01
C ARG A 13 15.48 -7.26 -3.40
N HIS A 14 14.82 -6.53 -4.31
CA HIS A 14 15.28 -5.19 -4.73
C HIS A 14 15.23 -4.18 -3.57
N ALA A 15 14.18 -4.23 -2.75
CA ALA A 15 14.09 -3.40 -1.56
C ALA A 15 15.19 -3.74 -0.54
N GLN A 16 15.42 -5.03 -0.28
CA GLN A 16 16.48 -5.50 0.64
C GLN A 16 17.87 -5.14 0.15
N ALA A 17 18.10 -5.18 -1.16
CA ALA A 17 19.37 -4.79 -1.78
C ALA A 17 19.53 -3.26 -1.91
N ALA A 18 18.54 -2.48 -1.47
CA ALA A 18 18.49 -1.02 -1.60
C ALA A 18 18.72 -0.53 -3.04
N LEU A 19 18.19 -1.26 -4.02
CA LEU A 19 18.26 -0.82 -5.42
C LEU A 19 17.50 0.49 -5.60
N PRO A 20 18.03 1.45 -6.37
CA PRO A 20 17.28 2.67 -6.71
C PRO A 20 15.98 2.35 -7.47
N PRO A 21 14.91 3.15 -7.29
CA PRO A 21 13.64 2.91 -7.99
C PRO A 21 13.79 2.75 -9.50
N ALA A 22 14.55 3.60 -10.17
CA ALA A 22 14.77 3.52 -11.62
C ALA A 22 15.37 2.18 -12.08
N VAL A 23 16.17 1.51 -11.24
CA VAL A 23 16.72 0.19 -11.53
C VAL A 23 15.69 -0.90 -11.24
N ALA A 24 14.94 -0.78 -10.15
CA ALA A 24 13.91 -1.73 -9.78
C ALA A 24 12.79 -1.81 -10.84
N TRP A 25 12.38 -0.68 -11.40
CA TRP A 25 11.33 -0.64 -12.45
C TRP A 25 11.67 -1.46 -13.69
N LEU A 26 12.94 -1.60 -14.04
CA LEU A 26 13.37 -2.39 -15.22
C LEU A 26 12.92 -3.87 -15.16
N SER A 27 12.75 -4.40 -13.97
CA SER A 27 12.35 -5.79 -13.76
C SER A 27 10.95 -5.95 -13.16
N LEU A 28 10.39 -4.90 -12.55
CA LEU A 28 9.06 -4.96 -11.94
C LEU A 28 7.94 -4.56 -12.89
N GLY A 29 8.26 -3.93 -14.02
CA GLY A 29 7.30 -3.49 -15.01
C GLY A 29 6.80 -2.06 -14.78
N GLU A 30 5.69 -1.74 -15.42
CA GLU A 30 5.09 -0.39 -15.45
C GLU A 30 3.77 -0.30 -14.67
N GLY A 31 3.30 -1.39 -14.10
CA GLY A 31 2.09 -1.42 -13.27
C GLY A 31 0.77 -1.53 -14.05
N TRP A 32 0.82 -1.83 -15.35
CA TRP A 32 -0.38 -2.00 -16.16
C TRP A 32 -1.15 -3.29 -15.90
N THR A 33 -0.49 -4.27 -15.30
CA THR A 33 -1.10 -5.50 -14.83
C THR A 33 -1.15 -5.53 -13.31
N GLY A 34 -2.11 -6.28 -12.74
CA GLY A 34 -2.30 -6.30 -11.29
C GLY A 34 -1.10 -6.83 -10.51
N ASP A 35 -0.35 -7.76 -11.07
CA ASP A 35 0.87 -8.32 -10.48
C ASP A 35 2.04 -7.34 -10.54
N GLU A 36 2.21 -6.59 -11.63
CA GLU A 36 3.18 -5.51 -11.73
C GLU A 36 2.85 -4.38 -10.73
N ALA A 37 1.59 -3.94 -10.69
CA ALA A 37 1.16 -2.88 -9.78
C ALA A 37 1.39 -3.26 -8.31
N LEU A 38 1.09 -4.50 -7.96
CA LEU A 38 1.35 -5.02 -6.62
C LEU A 38 2.86 -5.11 -6.33
N ALA A 39 3.67 -5.57 -7.26
CA ALA A 39 5.11 -5.69 -7.09
C ALA A 39 5.79 -4.32 -6.88
N ILE A 40 5.41 -3.31 -7.67
CA ILE A 40 5.88 -1.93 -7.52
C ILE A 40 5.48 -1.37 -6.13
N ALA A 41 4.24 -1.58 -5.72
CA ALA A 41 3.76 -1.13 -4.42
C ALA A 41 4.47 -1.83 -3.25
N VAL A 42 4.73 -3.12 -3.36
CA VAL A 42 5.51 -3.89 -2.37
C VAL A 42 6.94 -3.37 -2.28
N TYR A 43 7.60 -3.14 -3.42
CA TYR A 43 8.93 -2.55 -3.44
C TYR A 43 8.94 -1.17 -2.76
N ALA A 44 8.02 -0.28 -3.14
CA ALA A 44 7.92 1.07 -2.59
C ALA A 44 7.71 1.05 -1.06
N THR A 45 6.81 0.18 -0.59
CA THR A 45 6.53 0.04 0.84
C THR A 45 7.71 -0.56 1.60
N ALA A 46 8.37 -1.57 1.05
CA ALA A 46 9.48 -2.26 1.71
C ALA A 46 10.78 -1.43 1.71
N SER A 47 10.99 -0.57 0.69
CA SER A 47 12.19 0.27 0.55
C SER A 47 12.11 1.59 1.29
N THR A 48 10.96 1.97 1.85
CA THR A 48 10.72 3.27 2.50
C THR A 48 10.26 3.10 3.94
N ARG A 49 10.42 4.18 4.72
CA ARG A 49 10.05 4.19 6.14
C ARG A 49 8.91 5.14 6.49
N SER A 50 8.50 5.99 5.56
CA SER A 50 7.39 6.92 5.74
C SER A 50 6.29 6.69 4.73
N PHE A 51 5.07 7.11 5.08
CA PHE A 51 3.92 7.08 4.18
C PHE A 51 4.20 7.92 2.91
N GLU A 52 4.69 9.15 3.09
CA GLU A 52 4.97 10.06 1.98
C GLU A 52 5.99 9.49 1.00
N ASP A 53 7.09 8.92 1.50
CA ASP A 53 8.12 8.35 0.64
C ASP A 53 7.62 7.13 -0.11
N ALA A 54 6.83 6.27 0.52
CA ALA A 54 6.22 5.13 -0.15
C ALA A 54 5.32 5.57 -1.31
N ILE A 55 4.46 6.56 -1.09
CA ILE A 55 3.60 7.11 -2.14
C ILE A 55 4.42 7.76 -3.24
N ARG A 56 5.44 8.56 -2.90
CA ARG A 56 6.30 9.21 -3.90
C ARG A 56 7.02 8.19 -4.78
N VAL A 57 7.59 7.16 -4.19
CA VAL A 57 8.26 6.10 -4.93
C VAL A 57 7.28 5.36 -5.84
N ALA A 58 6.12 4.96 -5.29
CA ALA A 58 5.11 4.23 -6.05
C ALA A 58 4.46 5.04 -7.17
N ALA A 59 4.38 6.37 -7.03
CA ALA A 59 3.76 7.26 -8.02
C ALA A 59 4.75 7.82 -9.05
N ASN A 60 6.06 7.66 -8.86
CA ASN A 60 7.07 8.34 -9.67
C ASN A 60 7.72 7.41 -10.70
N HIS A 61 6.91 6.93 -11.62
CA HIS A 61 7.32 6.16 -12.81
C HIS A 61 6.38 6.46 -13.98
N ASP A 62 6.75 6.02 -15.18
CA ASP A 62 6.05 6.37 -16.41
C ASP A 62 4.79 5.51 -16.70
N GLY A 63 4.51 4.50 -15.87
CA GLY A 63 3.39 3.60 -16.04
C GLY A 63 2.12 4.00 -15.28
N ASP A 64 1.37 3.01 -14.81
CA ASP A 64 0.10 3.14 -14.07
C ASP A 64 0.34 3.62 -12.62
N SER A 65 0.76 4.85 -12.48
CA SER A 65 1.23 5.43 -11.21
C SER A 65 0.13 5.65 -10.16
N ASP A 66 -1.11 5.85 -10.55
CA ASP A 66 -2.23 6.00 -9.63
C ASP A 66 -2.61 4.66 -8.99
N SER A 67 -2.65 3.57 -9.75
CA SER A 67 -2.87 2.23 -9.22
C SER A 67 -1.75 1.79 -8.27
N THR A 68 -0.49 1.97 -8.67
CA THR A 68 0.67 1.60 -7.83
C THR A 68 0.73 2.41 -6.53
N ALA A 69 0.47 3.72 -6.60
CA ALA A 69 0.41 4.57 -5.41
C ALA A 69 -0.77 4.22 -4.49
N SER A 70 -1.93 3.90 -5.04
CA SER A 70 -3.10 3.47 -4.28
C SER A 70 -2.82 2.19 -3.48
N ILE A 71 -2.21 1.19 -4.12
CA ILE A 71 -1.84 -0.07 -3.44
C ILE A 71 -0.76 0.17 -2.39
N ALA A 72 0.26 0.97 -2.69
CA ALA A 72 1.30 1.33 -1.73
C ALA A 72 0.73 2.03 -0.49
N GLY A 73 -0.23 2.94 -0.69
CA GLY A 73 -0.94 3.62 0.40
C GLY A 73 -1.69 2.65 1.32
N GLN A 74 -2.33 1.63 0.75
CA GLN A 74 -3.00 0.58 1.52
C GLN A 74 -1.99 -0.26 2.33
N LEU A 75 -0.90 -0.66 1.72
CA LEU A 75 0.13 -1.47 2.37
C LEU A 75 0.83 -0.71 3.50
N VAL A 76 1.26 0.52 3.25
CA VAL A 76 1.95 1.32 4.27
C VAL A 76 0.99 1.80 5.37
N GLY A 77 -0.27 2.08 5.02
CA GLY A 77 -1.31 2.39 6.00
C GLY A 77 -1.61 1.20 6.93
N ALA A 78 -1.61 -0.02 6.40
CA ALA A 78 -1.75 -1.23 7.20
C ALA A 78 -0.53 -1.50 8.08
N ARG A 79 0.68 -1.17 7.60
CA ARG A 79 1.93 -1.32 8.36
C ARG A 79 2.04 -0.33 9.51
N ASP A 80 1.75 0.93 9.27
CA ASP A 80 2.11 2.05 10.16
C ASP A 80 0.88 2.70 10.84
N GLY A 81 -0.31 2.54 10.30
CA GLY A 81 -1.55 3.12 10.81
C GLY A 81 -1.81 4.57 10.40
N ILE A 82 -3.01 5.05 10.70
CA ILE A 82 -3.51 6.35 10.27
C ILE A 82 -2.71 7.54 10.84
N LEU A 83 -2.10 7.39 12.00
CA LEU A 83 -1.34 8.47 12.65
C LEU A 83 -0.06 8.84 11.87
N PHE A 84 0.41 7.96 11.00
CA PHE A 84 1.57 8.20 10.14
C PHE A 84 1.22 8.78 8.77
N VAL A 85 -0.08 8.89 8.47
CA VAL A 85 -0.54 9.59 7.25
C VAL A 85 -0.48 11.09 7.50
N PRO A 86 0.13 11.89 6.60
CA PRO A 86 0.21 13.34 6.80
C PRO A 86 -1.16 13.98 6.94
N HIS A 87 -1.39 14.69 8.03
CA HIS A 87 -2.68 15.33 8.32
C HIS A 87 -3.12 16.30 7.20
N ALA A 88 -2.17 16.98 6.57
CA ALA A 88 -2.46 17.88 5.47
C ALA A 88 -3.05 17.14 4.26
N TRP A 89 -2.66 15.90 4.01
CA TRP A 89 -3.21 15.08 2.95
C TRP A 89 -4.61 14.58 3.28
N VAL A 90 -4.80 14.10 4.52
CA VAL A 90 -6.09 13.63 4.99
C VAL A 90 -7.14 14.74 4.91
N ARG A 91 -6.82 15.96 5.37
CA ARG A 91 -7.75 17.09 5.36
C ARG A 91 -8.14 17.58 3.97
N ARG A 92 -7.36 17.25 2.94
CA ARG A 92 -7.64 17.62 1.55
C ARG A 92 -8.45 16.60 0.78
N LEU A 93 -8.75 15.45 1.38
CA LEU A 93 -9.60 14.44 0.74
C LEU A 93 -11.04 14.96 0.66
N ASP A 94 -11.56 15.07 -0.53
CA ASP A 94 -12.95 15.45 -0.80
C ASP A 94 -13.94 14.38 -0.32
N VAL A 95 -13.51 13.11 -0.29
CA VAL A 95 -14.27 11.95 0.18
C VAL A 95 -14.05 11.63 1.67
N LEU A 96 -13.37 12.49 2.43
CA LEU A 96 -13.06 12.23 3.84
C LEU A 96 -14.27 11.88 4.70
N PRO A 97 -15.43 12.58 4.62
CA PRO A 97 -16.61 12.23 5.43
C PRO A 97 -17.12 10.82 5.13
N GLN A 98 -17.14 10.42 3.87
CA GLN A 98 -17.56 9.08 3.44
C GLN A 98 -16.57 8.00 3.91
N ALA A 99 -15.28 8.26 3.80
CA ALA A 99 -14.23 7.36 4.27
C ALA A 99 -14.32 7.13 5.79
N LEU A 100 -14.49 8.19 6.58
CA LEU A 100 -14.66 8.09 8.03
C LEU A 100 -15.92 7.32 8.42
N ALA A 101 -17.04 7.57 7.76
CA ALA A 101 -18.28 6.84 8.01
C ALA A 101 -18.14 5.34 7.69
N LEU A 102 -17.41 5.00 6.63
CA LEU A 102 -17.14 3.61 6.26
C LEU A 102 -16.25 2.91 7.29
N ILE A 103 -15.17 3.55 7.73
CA ILE A 103 -14.27 3.05 8.77
C ILE A 103 -15.05 2.78 10.06
N ASP A 104 -15.90 3.71 10.49
CA ASP A 104 -16.72 3.57 11.69
C ASP A 104 -17.65 2.35 11.61
N ARG A 105 -18.28 2.13 10.47
CA ARG A 105 -19.13 0.95 10.24
C ARG A 105 -18.35 -0.36 10.32
N PHE A 106 -17.14 -0.43 9.75
CA PHE A 106 -16.30 -1.61 9.85
C PHE A 106 -15.86 -1.89 11.29
N THR A 107 -15.43 -0.86 12.01
CA THR A 107 -14.99 -0.98 13.40
C THR A 107 -16.11 -1.44 14.32
N ASN A 108 -17.32 -0.90 14.15
CA ASN A 108 -18.48 -1.29 14.96
C ASN A 108 -18.98 -2.69 14.62
N ALA A 109 -18.91 -3.13 13.38
CA ALA A 109 -19.27 -4.49 12.97
C ALA A 109 -18.32 -5.54 13.60
N ASP A 110 -17.03 -5.26 13.66
CA ASP A 110 -16.04 -6.15 14.28
C ASP A 110 -16.24 -6.26 15.81
N ASN A 111 -16.55 -5.14 16.46
CA ASN A 111 -16.85 -5.13 17.91
C ASN A 111 -18.15 -5.84 18.27
N GLY A 112 -19.15 -5.81 17.40
CA GLY A 112 -20.43 -6.52 17.59
C GLY A 112 -20.30 -8.06 17.50
N ASN A 113 -19.28 -8.57 16.81
CA ASN A 113 -19.02 -9.99 16.63
C ASN A 113 -18.11 -10.58 17.73
N ARG A 114 -17.55 -9.76 18.60
CA ARG A 114 -16.79 -10.18 19.79
C ARG A 114 -17.72 -10.30 20.98
N ASN A 115 -18.66 -11.25 20.94
CA ASN A 115 -19.49 -11.57 22.09
C ASN A 115 -18.65 -12.32 23.13
N PRO A 116 -18.48 -11.81 24.37
CA PRO A 116 -17.65 -12.45 25.39
C PRO A 116 -18.24 -13.75 25.96
N ASN A 117 -19.39 -14.22 25.47
CA ASN A 117 -20.13 -15.35 26.05
C ASN A 117 -19.97 -16.70 25.31
N THR A 118 -18.94 -16.89 24.48
CA THR A 118 -18.62 -18.21 23.91
C THR A 118 -17.36 -18.80 24.55
N ARG A 119 -17.33 -18.88 25.88
CA ARG A 119 -16.44 -19.78 26.62
C ARG A 119 -17.32 -20.71 27.47
N THR A 120 -17.70 -21.80 26.89
CA THR A 120 -18.04 -23.03 27.61
C THR A 120 -17.06 -24.09 27.21
#